data_ff18a7aac3715c6b9d26700d6ee3f42c
#
_entry.id   ff18a7aac3715c6b9d26700d6ee3f42c
#
_cell.length_a   1.000
_cell.length_b   1.000
_cell.length_c   1.000
_cell.angle_alpha   90.00
_cell.angle_beta   90.00
_cell.angle_gamma   90.00
#
_symmetry.space_group_name_H-M   'P 1'
#
loop_
_entity.id
_entity.type
_entity.pdbx_description
1 polymer ?
#
loop_
_entity_poly.entity_id
_entity_poly.type
_entity_poly.pdbx_seq_one_letter_code
_entity_poly.pdbx_strand_id
1 'polypeptide(L)'
;GLYFPKNISPKNRDSVQTIFELLGKTLIVNSEKKLHSITALSGSGPAYFFNFYEALLSTGKELGLSKKEVLLLVKQTAIGATALFYEAKEPINILRQNVTSKGGTTEIALKTLDQYEFAKGILKAVLNAKERSINLGSELNSEIQENTQK
;
A
#
# COMPACT_ATOMS: atom_id res chain seq x y z
N GLY A 1 8.07 8.76 -3.47
CA GLY A 1 8.07 9.31 -4.81
C GLY A 1 8.68 10.71 -4.86
N LEU A 2 9.41 10.99 -5.92
CA LEU A 2 10.04 12.29 -6.16
C LEU A 2 9.60 12.83 -7.52
N TYR A 3 9.24 14.11 -7.55
CA TYR A 3 9.02 14.86 -8.78
C TYR A 3 9.97 16.07 -8.81
N PHE A 4 10.61 16.27 -9.94
CA PHE A 4 11.52 17.38 -10.15
C PHE A 4 11.00 18.28 -11.28
N PRO A 5 10.69 19.55 -11.02
CA PRO A 5 10.40 20.54 -12.06
C PRO A 5 11.55 20.66 -13.05
N LYS A 6 11.24 21.12 -14.29
CA LYS A 6 12.23 21.18 -15.38
C LYS A 6 13.43 22.10 -15.10
N ASN A 7 13.24 23.09 -14.25
CA ASN A 7 14.26 24.09 -13.90
C ASN A 7 15.24 23.65 -12.80
N ILE A 8 15.09 22.45 -12.25
CA ILE A 8 16.03 21.93 -11.24
C ILE A 8 17.29 21.40 -11.93
N SER A 9 18.45 21.85 -11.44
CA SER A 9 19.75 21.40 -11.96
C SER A 9 19.97 19.88 -11.71
N PRO A 10 20.71 19.17 -12.59
CA PRO A 10 21.04 17.77 -12.36
C PRO A 10 21.69 17.52 -10.99
N LYS A 11 22.64 18.36 -10.60
CA LYS A 11 23.34 18.26 -9.32
C LYS A 11 22.37 18.29 -8.13
N ASN A 12 21.38 19.18 -8.15
CA ASN A 12 20.39 19.27 -7.07
C ASN A 12 19.45 18.05 -7.05
N ARG A 13 19.07 17.55 -8.24
CA ARG A 13 18.27 16.30 -8.35
C ARG A 13 18.99 15.11 -7.72
N ASP A 14 20.27 14.92 -8.08
CA ASP A 14 21.10 13.82 -7.57
C ASP A 14 21.26 13.94 -6.05
N SER A 15 21.53 15.14 -5.53
CA SER A 15 21.64 15.38 -4.10
C SER A 15 20.36 15.03 -3.34
N VAL A 16 19.20 15.48 -3.83
CA VAL A 16 17.90 15.18 -3.21
C VAL A 16 17.61 13.68 -3.30
N GLN A 17 17.84 13.06 -4.45
CA GLN A 17 17.62 11.61 -4.60
C GLN A 17 18.48 10.83 -3.62
N THR A 18 19.77 11.14 -3.51
CA THR A 18 20.70 10.49 -2.58
C THR A 18 20.22 10.59 -1.14
N ILE A 19 19.73 11.77 -0.70
CA ILE A 19 19.19 11.95 0.65
C ILE A 19 18.00 11.01 0.88
N PHE A 20 17.06 10.95 -0.05
CA PHE A 20 15.88 10.10 0.11
C PHE A 20 16.19 8.59 -0.01
N GLU A 21 17.23 8.22 -0.74
CA GLU A 21 17.69 6.81 -0.84
C GLU A 21 18.27 6.28 0.47
N LEU A 22 18.73 7.14 1.37
CA LEU A 22 19.08 6.75 2.75
C LEU A 22 17.87 6.27 3.57
N LEU A 23 16.66 6.71 3.20
CA LEU A 23 15.42 6.35 3.88
C LEU A 23 14.71 5.13 3.24
N GLY A 24 15.11 4.74 2.02
CA GLY A 24 14.52 3.62 1.30
C GLY A 24 14.58 3.78 -0.22
N LYS A 25 13.78 2.99 -0.93
CA LYS A 25 13.73 3.03 -2.40
C LYS A 25 13.03 4.29 -2.90
N THR A 26 13.61 4.96 -3.88
CA THR A 26 13.03 6.12 -4.53
C THR A 26 12.37 5.78 -5.86
N LEU A 27 11.30 6.47 -6.19
CA LEU A 27 10.61 6.43 -7.48
C LEU A 27 10.53 7.85 -8.03
N ILE A 28 11.27 8.13 -9.12
CA ILE A 28 11.18 9.41 -9.81
C ILE A 28 10.01 9.36 -10.79
N VAL A 29 9.14 10.37 -10.72
CA VAL A 29 7.98 10.50 -11.61
C VAL A 29 8.10 11.70 -12.53
N ASN A 30 7.51 11.60 -13.72
CA ASN A 30 7.56 12.61 -14.76
C ASN A 30 6.44 13.68 -14.65
N SER A 31 5.59 13.59 -13.65
CA SER A 31 4.49 14.52 -13.40
C SER A 31 4.19 14.59 -11.91
N GLU A 32 4.04 15.82 -11.40
CA GLU A 32 3.64 16.09 -10.02
C GLU A 32 2.31 15.42 -9.67
N LYS A 33 1.35 15.39 -10.58
CA LYS A 33 0.04 14.73 -10.39
C LYS A 33 0.16 13.25 -10.02
N LYS A 34 1.24 12.58 -10.39
CA LYS A 34 1.50 11.19 -9.99
C LYS A 34 1.80 11.02 -8.50
N LEU A 35 2.23 12.09 -7.82
CA LEU A 35 2.46 12.03 -6.38
C LEU A 35 1.18 11.69 -5.60
N HIS A 36 0.00 12.15 -6.04
CA HIS A 36 -1.27 11.76 -5.44
C HIS A 36 -1.53 10.26 -5.52
N SER A 37 -1.17 9.63 -6.65
CA SER A 37 -1.30 8.17 -6.80
C SER A 37 -0.32 7.42 -5.91
N ILE A 38 0.90 7.94 -5.74
CA ILE A 38 1.90 7.36 -4.84
C ILE A 38 1.45 7.51 -3.39
N THR A 39 0.93 8.68 -3.01
CA THR A 39 0.37 8.92 -1.67
C THR A 39 -0.73 7.91 -1.36
N ALA A 40 -1.68 7.72 -2.27
CA ALA A 40 -2.78 6.78 -2.08
C ALA A 40 -2.32 5.33 -1.99
N LEU A 41 -1.37 4.90 -2.84
CA LEU A 41 -0.93 3.51 -2.90
C LEU A 41 0.11 3.16 -1.83
N SER A 42 1.09 4.03 -1.62
CA SER A 42 2.26 3.79 -0.78
C SER A 42 2.21 4.56 0.54
N GLY A 43 1.82 5.84 0.53
CA GLY A 43 1.71 6.65 1.75
C GLY A 43 0.62 6.15 2.68
N SER A 44 -0.57 5.85 2.13
CA SER A 44 -1.68 5.24 2.87
C SER A 44 -1.58 3.72 2.98
N GLY A 45 -0.70 3.10 2.19
CA GLY A 45 -0.53 1.65 2.08
C GLY A 45 -0.40 0.90 3.40
N PRO A 46 0.45 1.33 4.34
CA PRO A 46 0.59 0.64 5.63
C PRO A 46 -0.73 0.44 6.36
N ALA A 47 -1.65 1.41 6.30
CA ALA A 47 -2.97 1.31 6.93
C ALA A 47 -3.83 0.20 6.31
N TYR A 48 -3.71 -0.07 5.01
CA TYR A 48 -4.43 -1.17 4.36
C TYR A 48 -3.97 -2.53 4.86
N PHE A 49 -2.66 -2.71 5.04
CA PHE A 49 -2.09 -3.92 5.63
C PHE A 49 -2.52 -4.08 7.08
N PHE A 50 -2.48 -3.01 7.88
CA PHE A 50 -2.92 -3.08 9.27
C PHE A 50 -4.40 -3.44 9.37
N ASN A 51 -5.28 -2.86 8.56
CA ASN A 51 -6.69 -3.22 8.52
C ASN A 51 -6.91 -4.70 8.16
N PHE A 52 -6.15 -5.22 7.20
CA PHE A 52 -6.18 -6.65 6.87
C PHE A 52 -5.70 -7.52 8.04
N TYR A 53 -4.61 -7.13 8.73
CA TYR A 53 -4.14 -7.87 9.90
C TYR A 53 -5.14 -7.81 11.06
N GLU A 54 -5.78 -6.67 11.30
CA GLU A 54 -6.85 -6.53 12.31
C GLU A 54 -8.01 -7.48 12.00
N ALA A 55 -8.43 -7.58 10.73
CA ALA A 55 -9.46 -8.53 10.33
C ALA A 55 -9.04 -9.98 10.63
N LEU A 56 -7.80 -10.38 10.33
CA LEU A 56 -7.28 -11.71 10.68
C LEU A 56 -7.23 -11.91 12.19
N LEU A 57 -6.75 -10.94 12.96
CA LEU A 57 -6.66 -11.04 14.42
C LEU A 57 -8.04 -11.21 15.07
N SER A 58 -9.10 -10.62 14.49
CA SER A 58 -10.46 -10.72 15.00
C SER A 58 -11.04 -12.14 14.89
N THR A 59 -10.51 -12.98 13.99
CA THR A 59 -11.01 -14.35 13.77
C THR A 59 -10.63 -15.32 14.88
N GLY A 60 -9.64 -14.98 15.71
CA GLY A 60 -9.04 -15.92 16.67
C GLY A 60 -10.02 -16.57 17.63
N LYS A 61 -10.99 -15.81 18.14
CA LYS A 61 -12.00 -16.31 19.06
C LYS A 61 -12.86 -17.39 18.40
N GLU A 62 -13.30 -17.16 17.18
CA GLU A 62 -14.14 -18.08 16.41
C GLU A 62 -13.38 -19.36 16.01
N LEU A 63 -12.04 -19.27 15.91
CA LEU A 63 -11.16 -20.39 15.62
C LEU A 63 -10.73 -21.16 16.89
N GLY A 64 -11.15 -20.73 18.08
CA GLY A 64 -10.75 -21.34 19.35
C GLY A 64 -9.29 -21.10 19.74
N LEU A 65 -8.67 -20.04 19.18
CA LEU A 65 -7.28 -19.66 19.43
C LEU A 65 -7.18 -18.52 20.45
N SER A 66 -6.18 -18.57 21.32
CA SER A 66 -5.88 -17.49 22.22
C SER A 66 -5.32 -16.26 21.46
N LYS A 67 -5.47 -15.07 22.03
CA LYS A 67 -4.91 -13.82 21.45
C LYS A 67 -3.41 -13.94 21.13
N LYS A 68 -2.64 -14.63 21.99
CA LYS A 68 -1.20 -14.82 21.82
C LYS A 68 -0.89 -15.70 20.60
N GLU A 69 -1.63 -16.80 20.43
CA GLU A 69 -1.48 -17.71 19.29
C GLU A 69 -1.83 -17.03 17.97
N VAL A 70 -2.98 -16.34 17.91
CA VAL A 70 -3.39 -15.61 16.70
C VAL A 70 -2.39 -14.53 16.34
N LEU A 71 -1.92 -13.76 17.32
CA LEU A 71 -0.92 -12.71 17.07
C LEU A 71 0.39 -13.29 16.50
N LEU A 72 0.85 -14.41 17.04
CA LEU A 72 2.05 -15.10 16.55
C LEU A 72 1.83 -15.58 15.11
N LEU A 73 0.72 -16.26 14.84
CA LEU A 73 0.41 -16.81 13.51
C LEU A 73 0.29 -15.69 12.46
N VAL A 74 -0.49 -14.64 12.73
CA VAL A 74 -0.68 -13.53 11.79
C VAL A 74 0.64 -12.82 11.49
N LYS A 75 1.45 -12.51 12.51
CA LYS A 75 2.75 -11.87 12.31
C LYS A 75 3.70 -12.73 11.48
N GLN A 76 3.82 -14.01 11.82
CA GLN A 76 4.75 -14.90 11.12
C GLN A 76 4.31 -15.15 9.68
N THR A 77 3.01 -15.31 9.43
CA THR A 77 2.46 -15.46 8.08
C THR A 77 2.69 -14.19 7.25
N ALA A 78 2.47 -13.00 7.84
CA ALA A 78 2.69 -11.72 7.16
C ALA A 78 4.16 -11.55 6.74
N ILE A 79 5.11 -11.84 7.65
CA ILE A 79 6.55 -11.79 7.36
C ILE A 79 6.90 -12.77 6.23
N GLY A 80 6.46 -14.02 6.31
CA GLY A 80 6.76 -15.05 5.31
C GLY A 80 6.18 -14.72 3.94
N ALA A 81 4.92 -14.32 3.86
CA ALA A 81 4.27 -13.95 2.61
C ALA A 81 4.93 -12.71 1.96
N THR A 82 5.30 -11.70 2.77
CA THR A 82 6.00 -10.51 2.29
C THR A 82 7.41 -10.84 1.78
N ALA A 83 8.16 -11.67 2.48
CA ALA A 83 9.48 -12.12 2.05
C ALA A 83 9.41 -12.88 0.72
N LEU A 84 8.48 -13.83 0.60
CA LEU A 84 8.25 -14.55 -0.66
C LEU A 84 7.92 -13.61 -1.81
N PHE A 85 7.04 -12.63 -1.59
CA PHE A 85 6.69 -11.65 -2.62
C PHE A 85 7.88 -10.76 -3.00
N TYR A 86 8.69 -10.34 -2.01
CA TYR A 86 9.83 -9.47 -2.25
C TYR A 86 10.96 -10.15 -3.05
N GLU A 87 11.19 -11.44 -2.81
CA GLU A 87 12.25 -12.23 -3.44
C GLU A 87 11.82 -12.88 -4.76
N ALA A 88 10.51 -13.03 -4.99
CA ALA A 88 9.99 -13.71 -6.15
C ALA A 88 10.28 -12.97 -7.45
N LYS A 89 10.62 -13.74 -8.48
CA LYS A 89 10.71 -13.27 -9.87
C LYS A 89 9.42 -13.52 -10.64
N GLU A 90 8.60 -14.44 -10.15
CA GLU A 90 7.31 -14.78 -10.74
C GLU A 90 6.24 -13.72 -10.43
N PRO A 91 5.24 -13.58 -11.31
CA PRO A 91 4.08 -12.74 -11.06
C PRO A 91 3.32 -13.16 -9.78
N ILE A 92 2.77 -12.20 -9.03
CA ILE A 92 2.08 -12.43 -7.75
C ILE A 92 0.91 -13.43 -7.84
N ASN A 93 0.22 -13.50 -8.97
CA ASN A 93 -0.84 -14.48 -9.19
C ASN A 93 -0.31 -15.92 -9.22
N ILE A 94 0.93 -16.13 -9.69
CA ILE A 94 1.57 -17.45 -9.65
C ILE A 94 1.95 -17.81 -8.21
N LEU A 95 2.50 -16.88 -7.43
CA LEU A 95 2.75 -17.11 -6.01
C LEU A 95 1.49 -17.54 -5.27
N ARG A 96 0.37 -16.86 -5.53
CA ARG A 96 -0.93 -17.21 -4.95
C ARG A 96 -1.38 -18.62 -5.38
N GLN A 97 -1.21 -18.97 -6.66
CA GLN A 97 -1.54 -20.32 -7.16
C GLN A 97 -0.70 -21.41 -6.50
N ASN A 98 0.59 -21.17 -6.30
CA ASN A 98 1.53 -22.12 -5.70
C ASN A 98 1.16 -22.50 -4.24
N VAL A 99 0.44 -21.61 -3.54
CA VAL A 99 -0.07 -21.86 -2.18
C VAL A 99 -1.56 -22.25 -2.14
N THR A 100 -2.16 -22.54 -3.31
CA THR A 100 -3.59 -22.83 -3.44
C THR A 100 -3.79 -24.21 -4.09
N SER A 101 -3.89 -25.25 -3.27
CA SER A 101 -4.18 -26.58 -3.77
C SER A 101 -5.67 -26.72 -4.16
N LYS A 102 -5.93 -27.49 -5.22
CA LYS A 102 -7.30 -27.79 -5.69
C LYS A 102 -8.09 -28.52 -4.58
N GLY A 103 -9.27 -27.99 -4.26
CA GLY A 103 -10.12 -28.51 -3.18
C GLY A 103 -9.62 -28.20 -1.76
N GLY A 104 -8.52 -27.43 -1.62
CA GLY A 104 -7.92 -27.10 -0.33
C GLY A 104 -8.60 -25.91 0.38
N THR A 105 -8.23 -25.70 1.63
CA THR A 105 -8.76 -24.61 2.48
C THR A 105 -8.50 -23.23 1.89
N THR A 106 -7.32 -23.04 1.29
CA THR A 106 -6.95 -21.78 0.63
C THR A 106 -7.86 -21.46 -0.54
N GLU A 107 -8.22 -22.45 -1.37
CA GLU A 107 -9.14 -22.24 -2.50
C GLU A 107 -10.52 -21.77 -2.02
N ILE A 108 -11.06 -22.40 -0.97
CA ILE A 108 -12.35 -21.99 -0.40
C ILE A 108 -12.28 -20.59 0.19
N ALA A 109 -11.22 -20.26 0.93
CA ALA A 109 -11.03 -18.92 1.49
C ALA A 109 -10.96 -17.85 0.40
N LEU A 110 -10.20 -18.09 -0.68
CA LEU A 110 -10.10 -17.14 -1.81
C LEU A 110 -11.44 -16.95 -2.53
N LYS A 111 -12.21 -18.03 -2.77
CA LYS A 111 -13.57 -17.95 -3.31
C LYS A 111 -14.48 -17.10 -2.44
N THR A 112 -14.37 -17.22 -1.13
CA THR A 112 -15.15 -16.39 -0.19
C THR A 112 -14.75 -14.92 -0.31
N LEU A 113 -13.46 -14.59 -0.34
CA LEU A 113 -12.99 -13.21 -0.52
C LEU A 113 -13.45 -12.62 -1.87
N ASP A 114 -13.48 -13.41 -2.92
CA ASP A 114 -13.99 -12.99 -4.24
C ASP A 114 -15.51 -12.70 -4.19
N GLN A 115 -16.30 -13.52 -3.49
CA GLN A 115 -17.75 -13.30 -3.28
C GLN A 115 -18.02 -11.98 -2.54
N TYR A 116 -17.17 -11.60 -1.58
CA TYR A 116 -17.24 -10.32 -0.87
C TYR A 116 -16.52 -9.18 -1.61
N GLU A 117 -16.14 -9.37 -2.88
CA GLU A 117 -15.55 -8.35 -3.75
C GLU A 117 -14.30 -7.67 -3.15
N PHE A 118 -13.49 -8.41 -2.38
CA PHE A 118 -12.33 -7.87 -1.67
C PHE A 118 -11.43 -7.00 -2.56
N ALA A 119 -11.09 -7.47 -3.77
CA ALA A 119 -10.24 -6.72 -4.70
C ALA A 119 -10.88 -5.41 -5.17
N LYS A 120 -12.22 -5.39 -5.39
CA LYS A 120 -12.95 -4.17 -5.74
C LYS A 120 -12.99 -3.17 -4.58
N GLY A 121 -13.11 -3.68 -3.33
CA GLY A 121 -13.03 -2.85 -2.13
C GLY A 121 -11.70 -2.12 -2.02
N ILE A 122 -10.58 -2.84 -2.20
CA ILE A 122 -9.24 -2.25 -2.21
C ILE A 122 -9.08 -1.22 -3.33
N LEU A 123 -9.51 -1.55 -4.56
CA LEU A 123 -9.46 -0.61 -5.68
C LEU A 123 -10.18 0.70 -5.35
N LYS A 124 -11.42 0.61 -4.85
CA LYS A 124 -12.23 1.79 -4.49
C LYS A 124 -11.59 2.61 -3.38
N ALA A 125 -11.06 1.96 -2.35
CA ALA A 125 -10.38 2.63 -1.25
C ALA A 125 -9.15 3.44 -1.74
N VAL A 126 -8.30 2.85 -2.58
CA VAL A 126 -7.12 3.52 -3.15
C VAL A 126 -7.51 4.69 -4.05
N LEU A 127 -8.56 4.54 -4.88
CA LEU A 127 -9.05 5.62 -5.72
C LEU A 127 -9.60 6.80 -4.90
N ASN A 128 -10.38 6.53 -3.86
CA ASN A 128 -10.90 7.56 -2.96
C ASN A 128 -9.77 8.26 -2.18
N ALA A 129 -8.76 7.53 -1.74
CA ALA A 129 -7.58 8.12 -1.10
C ALA A 129 -6.80 9.04 -2.05
N LYS A 130 -6.68 8.66 -3.34
CA LYS A 130 -6.09 9.52 -4.37
C LYS A 130 -6.90 10.82 -4.57
N GLU A 131 -8.21 10.70 -4.68
CA GLU A 131 -9.11 11.86 -4.82
C GLU A 131 -8.98 12.80 -3.61
N ARG A 132 -8.98 12.25 -2.39
CA ARG A 132 -8.77 13.06 -1.18
C ARG A 132 -7.41 13.75 -1.17
N SER A 133 -6.36 13.09 -1.65
CA SER A 133 -5.03 13.71 -1.78
C SER A 133 -5.04 14.90 -2.77
N ILE A 134 -5.79 14.81 -3.86
CA ILE A 134 -5.95 15.91 -4.82
C ILE A 134 -6.68 17.09 -4.15
N ASN A 135 -7.79 16.81 -3.46
CA ASN A 135 -8.59 17.83 -2.80
C ASN A 135 -7.80 18.58 -1.71
N LEU A 136 -7.04 17.84 -0.88
CA LEU A 136 -6.15 18.43 0.12
C LEU A 136 -5.12 19.36 -0.50
N GLY A 137 -4.51 18.99 -1.63
CA GLY A 137 -3.57 19.85 -2.34
C GLY A 137 -4.24 21.13 -2.85
N SER A 138 -5.49 21.07 -3.32
CA SER A 138 -6.26 22.24 -3.77
C SER A 138 -6.65 23.14 -2.61
N GLU A 139 -7.11 22.57 -1.49
CA GLU A 139 -7.46 23.28 -0.25
C GLU A 139 -6.26 24.11 0.25
N LEU A 140 -5.08 23.47 0.38
CA LEU A 140 -3.85 24.13 0.82
C LEU A 140 -3.41 25.27 -0.11
N ASN A 141 -3.52 25.07 -1.43
CA ASN A 141 -3.17 26.11 -2.39
C ASN A 141 -4.09 27.34 -2.27
N SER A 142 -5.38 27.15 -2.03
CA SER A 142 -6.33 28.25 -1.80
C SER A 142 -5.99 29.04 -0.52
N GLU A 143 -5.71 28.35 0.58
CA GLU A 143 -5.31 28.98 1.85
C GLU A 143 -4.02 29.78 1.73
N ILE A 144 -3.02 29.27 0.98
CA ILE A 144 -1.76 30.00 0.73
C ILE A 144 -2.01 31.28 -0.07
N GLN A 145 -2.87 31.23 -1.11
CA GLN A 145 -3.20 32.39 -1.92
C GLN A 145 -3.93 33.47 -1.11
N GLU A 146 -4.88 33.11 -0.25
CA GLU A 146 -5.59 34.04 0.63
C GLU A 146 -4.65 34.73 1.64
N ASN A 147 -3.69 33.99 2.19
CA ASN A 147 -2.73 34.51 3.16
C ASN A 147 -1.63 35.37 2.52
N THR A 148 -1.37 35.22 1.21
CA THR A 148 -0.36 36.02 0.49
C THR A 148 -0.94 37.36 0.00
N GLN A 149 -2.27 37.50 -0.02
CA GLN A 149 -2.95 38.76 -0.43
C GLN A 149 -3.30 39.67 0.75
N LYS A 150 -3.02 39.29 1.97
CA LYS A 150 -3.11 40.09 3.20
C LYS A 150 -1.74 40.64 3.57
#